data_0aa6cb316e6cfa55c64a35c8f16dcd47
#
_entry.id   0aa6cb316e6cfa55c64a35c8f16dcd47
#
_cell.length_a   1.000
_cell.length_b   1.000
_cell.length_c   1.000
_cell.angle_alpha   90.00
_cell.angle_beta   90.00
_cell.angle_gamma   90.00
#
_symmetry.space_group_name_H-M   'P 1'
#
loop_
_entity.id
_entity.type
_entity.pdbx_description
1 polymer ?
#
loop_
_entity_poly.entity_id
_entity_poly.type
_entity_poly.pdbx_seq_one_letter_code
_entity_poly.pdbx_strand_id
1 'polypeptide(L)' 'MVIDFNQPEKELVTGLLEKELEDIRSELHHTKGHDYKDGLKEREKVIREVLAKLSA' A
#
# COMPACT_ATOMS: atom_id res chain seq x y z
N MET A 1 -16.57 5.73 -9.43
CA MET A 1 -16.21 4.46 -10.08
C MET A 1 -16.32 3.34 -9.06
N VAL A 2 -17.10 2.31 -9.40
CA VAL A 2 -17.20 1.13 -8.52
C VAL A 2 -16.37 0.02 -9.14
N ILE A 3 -15.50 -0.56 -8.34
CA ILE A 3 -14.66 -1.68 -8.78
C ILE A 3 -15.08 -2.91 -7.98
N ASP A 4 -15.56 -3.92 -8.66
CA ASP A 4 -15.90 -5.19 -8.05
C ASP A 4 -14.83 -6.21 -8.36
N PHE A 5 -14.24 -6.76 -7.32
CA PHE A 5 -13.26 -7.83 -7.45
C PHE A 5 -13.88 -9.16 -6.98
N ASN A 6 -13.64 -10.23 -7.72
CA ASN A 6 -13.93 -11.56 -7.21
C ASN A 6 -12.85 -11.97 -6.20
N GLN A 7 -13.00 -13.12 -5.55
CA GLN A 7 -12.09 -13.52 -4.50
C GLN A 7 -10.62 -13.68 -4.98
N PRO A 8 -10.35 -14.38 -6.09
CA PRO A 8 -8.97 -14.47 -6.57
C PRO A 8 -8.35 -13.12 -6.90
N GLU A 9 -9.14 -12.21 -7.43
CA GLU A 9 -8.66 -10.86 -7.75
C GLU A 9 -8.34 -10.07 -6.50
N LYS A 10 -9.19 -10.16 -5.47
CA LYS A 10 -8.93 -9.51 -4.18
C LYS A 10 -7.63 -10.01 -3.57
N GLU A 11 -7.41 -11.31 -3.60
CA GLU A 11 -6.19 -11.91 -3.06
C GLU A 11 -4.96 -11.44 -3.79
N LEU A 12 -5.02 -11.36 -5.10
CA LEU A 12 -3.89 -10.88 -5.89
C LEU A 12 -3.57 -9.42 -5.56
N VAL A 13 -4.57 -8.56 -5.57
CA VAL A 13 -4.36 -7.13 -5.30
C VAL A 13 -3.87 -6.92 -3.87
N THR A 14 -4.46 -7.62 -2.90
CA THR A 14 -4.05 -7.56 -1.51
C THR A 14 -2.59 -7.93 -1.35
N GLY A 15 -2.16 -9.03 -1.97
CA GLY A 15 -0.78 -9.47 -1.91
C GLY A 15 0.19 -8.46 -2.52
N LEU A 16 -0.16 -7.88 -3.67
CA LEU A 16 0.67 -6.87 -4.30
C LEU A 16 0.81 -5.61 -3.45
N LEU A 17 -0.28 -5.18 -2.83
CA LEU A 17 -0.28 -4.00 -1.97
C LEU A 17 0.51 -4.25 -0.68
N GLU A 18 0.39 -5.43 -0.10
CA GLU A 18 1.15 -5.78 1.10
C GLU A 18 2.65 -5.82 0.82
N LYS A 19 3.03 -6.31 -0.34
CA LYS A 19 4.44 -6.31 -0.75
C LYS A 19 4.95 -4.88 -0.92
N GLU A 20 4.15 -4.02 -1.54
CA GLU A 20 4.52 -2.61 -1.69
C GLU A 20 4.68 -1.93 -0.33
N LEU A 21 3.83 -2.26 0.64
CA LEU A 21 3.98 -1.75 2.00
C LEU A 21 5.31 -2.15 2.63
N GLU A 22 5.72 -3.40 2.45
CA GLU A 22 7.01 -3.88 2.95
C GLU A 22 8.16 -3.12 2.30
N ASP A 23 8.07 -2.89 1.00
CA ASP A 23 9.09 -2.15 0.26
C ASP A 23 9.18 -0.70 0.76
N ILE A 24 8.03 -0.07 0.99
CA ILE A 24 7.98 1.29 1.52
C ILE A 24 8.60 1.37 2.91
N ARG A 25 8.29 0.41 3.78
CA ARG A 25 8.86 0.37 5.13
C ARG A 25 10.37 0.21 5.07
N SER A 26 10.86 -0.63 4.18
CA SER A 26 12.30 -0.81 3.98
C SER A 26 12.95 0.48 3.52
N GLU A 27 12.34 1.16 2.55
CA GLU A 27 12.86 2.44 2.05
C GLU A 27 12.85 3.52 3.13
N LEU A 28 11.78 3.58 3.95
CA LEU A 28 11.72 4.53 5.07
C LEU A 28 12.85 4.32 6.06
N HIS A 29 13.24 3.05 6.26
CA HIS A 29 14.32 2.69 7.17
C HIS A 29 15.68 3.18 6.69
N HIS A 30 15.86 3.23 5.37
CA HIS A 30 17.16 3.56 4.77
C HIS A 30 17.23 4.97 4.18
N THR A 31 16.13 5.70 4.14
CA THR A 31 16.05 7.02 3.54
C THR A 31 16.27 8.10 4.60
N LYS A 32 17.09 9.10 4.27
CA LYS A 32 17.40 10.20 5.18
C LYS A 32 16.75 11.53 4.81
N GLY A 33 16.20 11.64 3.61
CA GLY A 33 15.57 12.88 3.14
C GLY A 33 14.14 13.01 3.66
N HIS A 34 13.80 14.17 4.26
CA HIS A 34 12.47 14.40 4.81
C HIS A 34 11.38 14.44 3.75
N ASP A 35 11.62 15.12 2.64
CA ASP A 35 10.64 15.24 1.57
C ASP A 35 10.30 13.89 0.96
N TYR A 36 11.33 13.08 0.77
CA TYR A 36 11.14 11.74 0.23
C TYR A 36 10.37 10.85 1.19
N LYS A 37 10.68 10.96 2.49
CA LYS A 37 9.95 10.21 3.53
C LYS A 37 8.48 10.58 3.59
N ASP A 38 8.17 11.86 3.45
CA ASP A 38 6.79 12.32 3.48
C ASP A 38 5.98 11.73 2.33
N GLY A 39 6.56 11.66 1.14
CA GLY A 39 5.93 11.02 -0.01
C GLY A 39 5.69 9.54 0.22
N LEU A 40 6.65 8.84 0.81
CA LEU A 40 6.52 7.42 1.13
C LEU A 40 5.44 7.17 2.19
N LYS A 41 5.37 8.01 3.21
CA LYS A 41 4.35 7.90 4.25
C LYS A 41 2.95 8.13 3.70
N GLU A 42 2.80 9.09 2.81
CA GLU A 42 1.51 9.33 2.16
C GLU A 42 1.09 8.14 1.31
N ARG A 43 2.03 7.56 0.57
CA ARG A 43 1.77 6.37 -0.22
C ARG A 43 1.36 5.18 0.67
N GLU A 44 2.05 5.01 1.78
CA GLU A 44 1.72 3.97 2.76
C GLU A 44 0.29 4.14 3.27
N LYS A 45 -0.10 5.37 3.59
CA LYS A 45 -1.44 5.69 4.06
C LYS A 45 -2.50 5.29 3.04
N VAL A 46 -2.30 5.66 1.77
CA VAL A 46 -3.24 5.33 0.69
C VAL A 46 -3.36 3.81 0.53
N ILE A 47 -2.25 3.10 0.57
CA ILE A 47 -2.27 1.64 0.45
C ILE A 47 -3.06 1.01 1.59
N ARG A 48 -2.87 1.48 2.82
CA ARG A 48 -3.61 0.97 3.98
C ARG A 48 -5.10 1.24 3.85
N GLU A 49 -5.48 2.38 3.32
CA GLU A 49 -6.89 2.71 3.08
C GLU A 49 -7.51 1.77 2.04
N VAL A 50 -6.78 1.49 0.97
CA VAL A 50 -7.25 0.56 -0.06
C VAL A 50 -7.38 -0.85 0.50
N LEU A 51 -6.39 -1.31 1.27
CA LEU A 51 -6.44 -2.62 1.90
C LEU A 51 -7.64 -2.76 2.83
N ALA A 52 -7.96 -1.71 3.59
CA ALA A 52 -9.14 -1.71 4.46
C ALA A 52 -10.43 -1.87 3.65
N LYS A 53 -10.52 -1.21 2.51
CA LYS A 53 -11.68 -1.33 1.62
C LYS A 53 -11.82 -2.72 1.02
N LEU A 54 -10.69 -3.34 0.69
CA LEU A 54 -10.69 -4.69 0.13
C LEU A 54 -11.09 -5.76 1.17
N SER A 55 -10.85 -5.47 2.45
CA SER A 55 -11.19 -6.38 3.54
C SER A 55 -12.62 -6.27 4.02
N ALA A 56 -13.29 -5.22 3.61
CA ALA A 56 -14.66 -4.94 4.05
C ALA A 56 -15.69 -5.82 3.32
#